data_13c76cf25f2f5a5a1b24905a5c564367
#
_entry.id   13c76cf25f2f5a5a1b24905a5c564367
#
_cell.length_a   1.000
_cell.length_b   1.000
_cell.length_c   1.000
_cell.angle_alpha   90.00
_cell.angle_beta   90.00
_cell.angle_gamma   90.00
#
_symmetry.space_group_name_H-M   'P 1'
#
loop_
_entity.id
_entity.type
_entity.pdbx_description
1 polymer ?
#
loop_
_entity_poly.entity_id
_entity_poly.type
_entity_poly.pdbx_seq_one_letter_code
_entity_poly.pdbx_strand_id
1 'polypeptide(L)'
;ISSNKKVKRSSSEILKIPEINIEVGQEYITYLLEFENIDRNLIYLTAAYNGGPGNLKKWLKNTNYLDDPLLFMESIPSRETRWFIEKVLTKFWIYKNKVGDEPKSLRLLANGKNPIY
;
A
#
# COMPACT_ATOMS: atom_id res chain seq x y z
N ILE A 1 -9.06 -6.25 -19.32
CA ILE A 1 -10.20 -6.78 -18.57
C ILE A 1 -9.79 -7.92 -17.65
N SER A 2 -8.93 -8.82 -18.11
CA SER A 2 -8.42 -9.88 -17.24
C SER A 2 -7.60 -9.31 -16.09
N SER A 3 -6.88 -8.23 -16.31
CA SER A 3 -6.14 -7.56 -15.26
C SER A 3 -7.06 -6.96 -14.21
N ASN A 4 -8.27 -6.54 -14.60
CA ASN A 4 -9.25 -6.00 -13.67
C ASN A 4 -9.74 -7.05 -12.67
N LYS A 5 -9.90 -8.28 -13.09
CA LYS A 5 -10.28 -9.38 -12.19
C LYS A 5 -9.21 -9.63 -11.16
N LYS A 6 -7.95 -9.61 -11.59
CA LYS A 6 -6.82 -9.81 -10.70
C LYS A 6 -6.70 -8.68 -9.67
N VAL A 7 -6.89 -7.45 -10.13
CA VAL A 7 -6.87 -6.27 -9.27
C VAL A 7 -7.99 -6.35 -8.23
N LYS A 8 -9.20 -6.69 -8.65
CA LYS A 8 -10.34 -6.83 -7.74
C LYS A 8 -10.11 -7.90 -6.67
N ARG A 9 -9.47 -9.00 -7.04
CA ARG A 9 -9.18 -10.07 -6.10
C ARG A 9 -8.18 -9.61 -5.05
N SER A 10 -7.13 -8.92 -5.46
CA SER A 10 -6.14 -8.37 -4.55
C SER A 10 -6.76 -7.32 -3.63
N SER A 11 -7.60 -6.45 -4.19
CA SER A 11 -8.30 -5.43 -3.42
C SER A 11 -9.20 -6.04 -2.35
N SER A 12 -9.84 -7.17 -2.68
CA SER A 12 -10.72 -7.86 -1.77
C SER A 12 -9.99 -8.32 -0.51
N GLU A 13 -8.75 -8.79 -0.65
CA GLU A 13 -7.93 -9.17 0.50
C GLU A 13 -7.60 -7.97 1.38
N ILE A 14 -7.23 -6.87 0.76
CA ILE A 14 -6.88 -5.63 1.48
C ILE A 14 -8.10 -5.09 2.22
N LEU A 15 -9.27 -5.18 1.62
CA LEU A 15 -10.52 -4.69 2.22
C LEU A 15 -10.96 -5.45 3.46
N LYS A 16 -10.37 -6.61 3.71
CA LYS A 16 -10.63 -7.35 4.94
C LYS A 16 -9.92 -6.76 6.14
N ILE A 17 -9.04 -5.80 5.92
CA ILE A 17 -8.35 -5.09 7.00
C ILE A 17 -9.26 -3.96 7.48
N PRO A 18 -9.62 -3.94 8.78
CA PRO A 18 -10.62 -2.96 9.28
C PRO A 18 -10.28 -1.51 8.96
N GLU A 19 -9.01 -1.14 8.96
CA GLU A 19 -8.60 0.24 8.70
C GLU A 19 -8.84 0.68 7.26
N ILE A 20 -8.98 -0.28 6.35
CA ILE A 20 -9.21 0.02 4.93
C ILE A 20 -10.65 -0.24 4.54
N ASN A 21 -11.34 -1.11 5.28
CA ASN A 21 -12.72 -1.41 4.99
C ASN A 21 -13.61 -0.24 5.35
N ILE A 22 -13.88 0.60 4.38
CA ILE A 22 -14.60 1.82 4.58
C ILE A 22 -15.64 1.98 3.50
N GLU A 23 -16.37 3.07 3.61
CA GLU A 23 -17.46 3.43 2.72
C GLU A 23 -17.03 3.54 1.26
N VAL A 24 -15.78 3.93 1.03
CA VAL A 24 -15.24 4.09 -0.31
C VAL A 24 -15.01 2.75 -0.99
N GLY A 25 -14.55 1.78 -0.19
CA GLY A 25 -14.50 0.40 -0.58
C GLY A 25 -13.57 0.05 -1.73
N GLN A 26 -13.95 -1.05 -2.37
CA GLN A 26 -13.16 -1.69 -3.41
C GLN A 26 -12.96 -0.82 -4.64
N GLU A 27 -13.95 0.00 -4.96
CA GLU A 27 -13.87 0.86 -6.15
C GLU A 27 -12.73 1.87 -6.04
N TYR A 28 -12.55 2.44 -4.86
CA TYR A 28 -11.48 3.40 -4.65
C TYR A 28 -10.11 2.72 -4.71
N ILE A 29 -9.98 1.55 -4.11
CA ILE A 29 -8.74 0.77 -4.19
C ILE A 29 -8.42 0.44 -5.64
N THR A 30 -9.41 -0.01 -6.40
CA THR A 30 -9.23 -0.32 -7.82
C THR A 30 -8.77 0.91 -8.60
N TYR A 31 -9.38 2.06 -8.32
CA TYR A 31 -8.99 3.32 -8.94
C TYR A 31 -7.52 3.65 -8.66
N LEU A 32 -7.09 3.52 -7.39
CA LEU A 32 -5.72 3.82 -7.02
C LEU A 32 -4.72 2.88 -7.69
N LEU A 33 -5.09 1.61 -7.84
CA LEU A 33 -4.19 0.63 -8.45
C LEU A 33 -3.95 0.87 -9.94
N GLU A 34 -4.75 1.71 -10.58
CA GLU A 34 -4.54 2.08 -11.97
C GLU A 34 -3.45 3.13 -12.16
N PHE A 35 -3.01 3.78 -11.10
CA PHE A 35 -1.93 4.77 -11.18
C PHE A 35 -0.60 4.05 -11.35
N GLU A 36 0.17 4.45 -12.36
CA GLU A 36 1.47 3.84 -12.65
C GLU A 36 2.43 3.92 -11.48
N ASN A 37 2.41 5.03 -10.76
CA ASN A 37 3.32 5.22 -9.64
C ASN A 37 2.95 4.41 -8.40
N ILE A 38 1.76 3.86 -8.35
CA ILE A 38 1.32 3.01 -7.25
C ILE A 38 1.59 1.54 -7.57
N ASP A 39 1.14 1.12 -8.77
CA ASP A 39 1.21 -0.25 -9.22
C ASP A 39 0.73 -1.17 -8.09
N ARG A 40 1.50 -2.14 -7.65
CA ARG A 40 1.10 -3.04 -6.56
C ARG A 40 1.95 -2.82 -5.31
N ASN A 41 2.54 -1.64 -5.19
CA ASN A 41 3.36 -1.29 -4.03
C ASN A 41 2.47 -0.92 -2.84
N LEU A 42 2.54 -1.71 -1.78
CA LEU A 42 1.69 -1.53 -0.61
C LEU A 42 1.90 -0.18 0.09
N ILE A 43 3.14 0.29 0.15
CA ILE A 43 3.43 1.58 0.78
C ILE A 43 2.77 2.70 -0.02
N TYR A 44 2.94 2.68 -1.34
CA TYR A 44 2.37 3.72 -2.19
C TYR A 44 0.85 3.66 -2.19
N LEU A 45 0.29 2.45 -2.22
CA LEU A 45 -1.17 2.28 -2.19
C LEU A 45 -1.77 2.83 -0.89
N THR A 46 -1.19 2.47 0.25
CA THR A 46 -1.70 2.92 1.54
C THR A 46 -1.47 4.42 1.75
N ALA A 47 -0.34 4.94 1.28
CA ALA A 47 -0.08 6.38 1.33
C ALA A 47 -1.11 7.15 0.51
N ALA A 48 -1.43 6.67 -0.68
CA ALA A 48 -2.42 7.31 -1.54
C ALA A 48 -3.83 7.18 -0.97
N TYR A 49 -4.12 6.05 -0.35
CA TYR A 49 -5.44 5.83 0.25
C TYR A 49 -5.71 6.84 1.37
N ASN A 50 -4.75 7.05 2.24
CA ASN A 50 -4.90 7.96 3.37
C ASN A 50 -4.63 9.41 2.99
N GLY A 51 -3.57 9.67 2.24
CA GLY A 51 -3.14 11.03 1.92
C GLY A 51 -3.61 11.56 0.58
N GLY A 52 -4.15 10.69 -0.28
CA GLY A 52 -4.57 11.05 -1.63
C GLY A 52 -3.49 10.81 -2.67
N PRO A 53 -3.88 10.46 -3.90
CA PRO A 53 -2.90 10.20 -4.97
C PRO A 53 -2.10 11.43 -5.37
N GLY A 54 -2.68 12.61 -5.25
CA GLY A 54 -1.97 13.85 -5.53
C GLY A 54 -0.84 14.10 -4.56
N ASN A 55 -1.08 13.87 -3.27
CA ASN A 55 -0.05 14.00 -2.25
C ASN A 55 1.02 12.93 -2.40
N LEU A 56 0.64 11.72 -2.75
CA LEU A 56 1.63 10.67 -3.03
C LEU A 56 2.58 11.10 -4.13
N LYS A 57 2.04 11.60 -5.23
CA LYS A 57 2.85 12.07 -6.35
C LYS A 57 3.81 13.16 -5.91
N LYS A 58 3.33 14.10 -5.10
CA LYS A 58 4.13 15.19 -4.56
C LYS A 58 5.26 14.65 -3.66
N TRP A 59 4.95 13.71 -2.79
CA TRP A 59 5.94 13.14 -1.88
C TRP A 59 7.01 12.35 -2.65
N LEU A 60 6.61 11.60 -3.66
CA LEU A 60 7.56 10.86 -4.49
C LEU A 60 8.51 11.80 -5.24
N LYS A 61 7.98 12.93 -5.72
CA LYS A 61 8.77 13.89 -6.47
C LYS A 61 9.75 14.66 -5.59
N ASN A 62 9.33 15.01 -4.38
CA ASN A 62 10.11 15.90 -3.50
C ASN A 62 11.02 15.17 -2.53
N THR A 63 10.93 13.84 -2.47
CA THR A 63 11.69 13.06 -1.51
C THR A 63 12.86 12.37 -2.19
N ASN A 64 14.04 12.56 -1.64
CA ASN A 64 15.24 11.85 -2.09
C ASN A 64 15.45 10.65 -1.16
N TYR A 65 14.85 9.53 -1.51
CA TYR A 65 14.89 8.33 -0.67
C TYR A 65 15.78 7.22 -1.26
N LEU A 66 16.47 7.48 -2.35
CA LEU A 66 17.45 6.56 -2.94
C LEU A 66 16.90 5.15 -3.15
N ASP A 67 15.63 5.06 -3.56
CA ASP A 67 14.92 3.79 -3.78
C ASP A 67 14.80 2.92 -2.51
N ASP A 68 14.94 3.53 -1.34
CA ASP A 68 14.73 2.84 -0.07
C ASP A 68 13.30 3.06 0.39
N PRO A 69 12.45 2.02 0.37
CA PRO A 69 11.03 2.18 0.71
C PRO A 69 10.80 2.62 2.15
N LEU A 70 11.63 2.18 3.09
CA LEU A 70 11.48 2.60 4.49
C LEU A 70 11.85 4.07 4.67
N LEU A 71 12.89 4.51 3.98
CA LEU A 71 13.29 5.92 4.02
C LEU A 71 12.20 6.79 3.41
N PHE A 72 11.61 6.35 2.30
CA PHE A 72 10.48 7.07 1.70
C PHE A 72 9.34 7.21 2.72
N MET A 73 8.98 6.10 3.38
CA MET A 73 7.88 6.09 4.34
C MET A 73 8.12 7.08 5.48
N GLU A 74 9.35 7.10 6.01
CA GLU A 74 9.72 8.00 7.09
C GLU A 74 9.73 9.47 6.66
N SER A 75 9.96 9.74 5.38
CA SER A 75 10.05 11.10 4.86
C SER A 75 8.70 11.72 4.53
N ILE A 76 7.62 10.94 4.58
CA ILE A 76 6.28 11.47 4.37
C ILE A 76 5.98 12.50 5.47
N PRO A 77 5.63 13.74 5.10
CA PRO A 77 5.46 14.80 6.11
C PRO A 77 4.24 14.61 7.01
N SER A 78 3.26 13.82 6.58
CA SER A 78 2.06 13.56 7.37
C SER A 78 2.30 12.43 8.37
N ARG A 79 2.32 12.77 9.67
CA ARG A 79 2.45 11.77 10.72
C ARG A 79 1.27 10.78 10.69
N GLU A 80 0.07 11.28 10.42
CA GLU A 80 -1.12 10.45 10.32
C GLU A 80 -0.97 9.42 9.21
N THR A 81 -0.46 9.83 8.05
CA THR A 81 -0.27 8.93 6.92
C THR A 81 0.80 7.89 7.23
N ARG A 82 1.92 8.29 7.85
CA ARG A 82 2.97 7.34 8.23
C ARG A 82 2.41 6.28 9.18
N TRP A 83 1.67 6.71 10.18
CA TRP A 83 1.06 5.80 11.14
C TRP A 83 0.06 4.86 10.47
N PHE A 84 -0.74 5.39 9.55
CA PHE A 84 -1.72 4.60 8.81
C PHE A 84 -1.03 3.50 8.01
N ILE A 85 0.05 3.83 7.30
CA ILE A 85 0.81 2.86 6.52
C ILE A 85 1.32 1.72 7.42
N GLU A 86 1.97 2.07 8.52
CA GLU A 86 2.51 1.07 9.44
C GLU A 86 1.43 0.14 9.97
N LYS A 87 0.30 0.71 10.37
CA LYS A 87 -0.80 -0.06 10.92
C LYS A 87 -1.41 -1.00 9.91
N VAL A 88 -1.67 -0.51 8.70
CA VAL A 88 -2.29 -1.31 7.65
C VAL A 88 -1.37 -2.44 7.20
N LEU A 89 -0.10 -2.13 6.96
CA LEU A 89 0.87 -3.15 6.54
C LEU A 89 1.02 -4.24 7.58
N THR A 90 1.14 -3.87 8.85
CA THR A 90 1.25 -4.85 9.93
C THR A 90 0.05 -5.76 9.97
N LYS A 91 -1.16 -5.21 9.87
CA LYS A 91 -2.38 -6.01 9.89
C LYS A 91 -2.51 -6.89 8.65
N PHE A 92 -2.10 -6.38 7.50
CA PHE A 92 -2.12 -7.17 6.27
C PHE A 92 -1.22 -8.40 6.39
N TRP A 93 0.00 -8.21 6.90
CA TRP A 93 0.94 -9.33 7.08
C TRP A 93 0.46 -10.34 8.11
N ILE A 94 -0.15 -9.87 9.20
CA ILE A 94 -0.74 -10.75 10.20
C ILE A 94 -1.86 -11.57 9.58
N TYR A 95 -2.70 -10.93 8.78
CA TYR A 95 -3.79 -11.61 8.08
C TYR A 95 -3.26 -12.69 7.14
N LYS A 96 -2.25 -12.35 6.32
CA LYS A 96 -1.65 -13.31 5.39
C LYS A 96 -1.10 -14.52 6.14
N ASN A 97 -0.44 -14.29 7.24
CA ASN A 97 0.11 -15.38 8.05
C ASN A 97 -1.00 -16.24 8.63
N LYS A 98 -2.09 -15.63 9.07
CA LYS A 98 -3.24 -16.36 9.65
C LYS A 98 -3.90 -17.30 8.64
N VAL A 99 -4.00 -16.89 7.39
CA VAL A 99 -4.63 -17.73 6.36
C VAL A 99 -3.64 -18.71 5.72
N GLY A 100 -2.42 -18.77 6.25
CA GLY A 100 -1.42 -19.73 5.76
C GLY A 100 -0.65 -19.28 4.54
N ASP A 101 -0.83 -18.03 4.13
CA ASP A 101 -0.09 -17.47 3.00
C ASP A 101 1.21 -16.86 3.47
N GLU A 102 2.24 -16.95 2.63
CA GLU A 102 3.50 -16.32 2.92
C GLU A 102 3.41 -14.81 2.74
N PRO A 103 3.86 -14.00 3.72
CA PRO A 103 3.84 -12.55 3.56
C PRO A 103 5.02 -12.07 2.72
N LYS A 104 4.93 -12.27 1.42
CA LYS A 104 6.00 -11.93 0.47
C LYS A 104 6.39 -10.47 0.53
N SER A 105 5.43 -9.56 0.68
CA SER A 105 5.71 -8.14 0.72
C SER A 105 6.51 -7.75 1.95
N LEU A 106 6.28 -8.41 3.09
CA LEU A 106 7.10 -8.19 4.29
C LEU A 106 8.54 -8.62 4.05
N ARG A 107 8.73 -9.77 3.41
CA ARG A 107 10.07 -10.26 3.10
C ARG A 107 10.80 -9.31 2.16
N LEU A 108 10.10 -8.82 1.12
CA LEU A 108 10.68 -7.85 0.20
C LEU A 108 11.14 -6.60 0.94
N LEU A 109 10.27 -6.07 1.79
CA LEU A 109 10.59 -4.86 2.55
C LEU A 109 11.77 -5.08 3.49
N ALA A 110 11.83 -6.23 4.14
CA ALA A 110 12.93 -6.58 5.04
C ALA A 110 14.27 -6.64 4.29
N ASN A 111 14.25 -6.86 2.99
CA ASN A 111 15.43 -6.90 2.14
C ASN A 111 15.66 -5.57 1.41
N GLY A 112 15.02 -4.51 1.85
CA GLY A 112 15.20 -3.18 1.26
C GLY A 112 14.52 -2.97 -0.07
N LYS A 113 13.57 -3.85 -0.42
CA LYS A 113 12.85 -3.78 -1.69
C LYS A 113 11.41 -3.32 -1.47
N ASN A 114 10.79 -2.80 -2.53
CA ASN A 114 9.40 -2.38 -2.45
C ASN A 114 8.48 -3.55 -2.12
N PRO A 115 7.52 -3.34 -1.19
CA PRO A 115 6.61 -4.41 -0.76
C PRO A 115 5.47 -4.59 -1.77
N ILE A 116 5.77 -5.28 -2.85
CA ILE A 116 4.81 -5.62 -3.89
C ILE A 116 3.95 -6.79 -3.43
N TYR A 117 2.65 -6.67 -3.57
CA TYR A 117 1.75 -7.75 -3.20
C TYR A 117 1.14 -8.45 -4.39
#